data_af53e854ea4e7697ec12b18446976915
#
_entry.id   af53e854ea4e7697ec12b18446976915
#
_cell.length_a   1.000
_cell.length_b   1.000
_cell.length_c   1.000
_cell.angle_alpha   90.00
_cell.angle_beta   90.00
_cell.angle_gamma   90.00
#
_symmetry.space_group_name_H-M   'P 1'
#
loop_
_entity.id
_entity.type
_entity.pdbx_description
1 polymer ?
#
loop_
_entity_poly.entity_id
_entity_poly.type
_entity_poly.pdbx_seq_one_letter_code
_entity_poly.pdbx_strand_id
1 'polypeptide(L)'
;MDAPTALIVVVATIGSTEILATLVHRHVMHGFGWGWHRSHHEPRVGWFEKNDLYAVVFAAFACTLIVADGEGRGLAYWIGIGMTAYGVVYFFVHDWVTHQRWPWRRTPRRGYLKRLVQAHRLHHAVPGRDGAVSFGFLYAPPVRLLKAQLGARRRAPPSD
;
A
#
# COMPACT_ATOMS: atom_id res chain seq x y z
N MET A 1 24.99 -14.40 5.62
CA MET A 1 25.20 -12.96 5.32
C MET A 1 25.55 -12.26 6.62
N ASP A 2 26.48 -11.31 6.63
CA ASP A 2 26.78 -10.52 7.83
C ASP A 2 25.67 -9.53 8.17
N ALA A 3 25.64 -9.06 9.42
CA ALA A 3 24.55 -8.22 9.90
C ALA A 3 24.44 -6.86 9.17
N PRO A 4 25.52 -6.13 8.85
CA PRO A 4 25.42 -4.89 8.08
C PRO A 4 24.81 -5.10 6.70
N THR A 5 25.26 -6.11 5.96
CA THR A 5 24.74 -6.44 4.62
C THR A 5 23.25 -6.85 4.70
N ALA A 6 22.89 -7.66 5.68
CA ALA A 6 21.50 -8.05 5.91
C ALA A 6 20.59 -6.83 6.16
N LEU A 7 21.04 -5.87 6.97
CA LEU A 7 20.31 -4.63 7.23
C LEU A 7 20.13 -3.80 5.95
N ILE A 8 21.17 -3.67 5.14
CA ILE A 8 21.10 -2.97 3.85
C ILE A 8 20.06 -3.63 2.94
N VAL A 9 20.08 -4.97 2.83
CA VAL A 9 19.10 -5.72 2.02
C VAL A 9 17.68 -5.47 2.51
N VAL A 10 17.43 -5.55 3.83
CA VAL A 10 16.10 -5.30 4.41
C VAL A 10 15.62 -3.89 4.09
N VAL A 11 16.45 -2.86 4.32
CA VAL A 11 16.07 -1.46 4.07
C VAL A 11 15.82 -1.21 2.58
N ALA A 12 16.70 -1.70 1.71
CA ALA A 12 16.53 -1.61 0.26
C ALA A 12 15.25 -2.32 -0.19
N THR A 13 14.95 -3.50 0.38
CA THR A 13 13.73 -4.25 0.08
C THR A 13 12.48 -3.48 0.50
N ILE A 14 12.46 -2.87 1.68
CA ILE A 14 11.31 -2.03 2.11
C ILE A 14 11.06 -0.91 1.09
N GLY A 15 12.10 -0.19 0.67
CA GLY A 15 11.97 0.88 -0.33
C GLY A 15 11.50 0.37 -1.70
N SER A 16 12.07 -0.72 -2.18
CA SER A 16 11.70 -1.34 -3.45
C SER A 16 10.27 -1.89 -3.42
N THR A 17 9.85 -2.43 -2.27
CA THR A 17 8.49 -2.93 -2.08
C THR A 17 7.46 -1.80 -2.11
N GLU A 18 7.76 -0.62 -1.55
CA GLU A 18 6.86 0.55 -1.67
C GLU A 18 6.69 0.97 -3.13
N ILE A 19 7.76 0.98 -3.92
CA ILE A 19 7.70 1.29 -5.36
C ILE A 19 6.85 0.23 -6.07
N LEU A 20 7.12 -1.05 -5.84
CA LEU A 20 6.37 -2.15 -6.44
C LEU A 20 4.89 -2.10 -6.03
N ALA A 21 4.60 -1.91 -4.76
CA ALA A 21 3.23 -1.80 -4.24
C ALA A 21 2.49 -0.62 -4.87
N THR A 22 3.15 0.53 -5.06
CA THR A 22 2.60 1.69 -5.77
C THR A 22 2.24 1.36 -7.22
N LEU A 23 3.13 0.65 -7.94
CA LEU A 23 2.89 0.23 -9.33
C LEU A 23 1.77 -0.82 -9.41
N VAL A 24 1.79 -1.81 -8.55
CA VAL A 24 0.73 -2.83 -8.45
C VAL A 24 -0.62 -2.18 -8.13
N HIS A 25 -0.66 -1.27 -7.16
CA HIS A 25 -1.87 -0.54 -6.81
C HIS A 25 -2.42 0.23 -8.03
N ARG A 26 -1.55 0.96 -8.73
CA ARG A 26 -1.96 1.78 -9.87
C ARG A 26 -2.36 0.96 -11.09
N HIS A 27 -1.62 -0.08 -11.44
CA HIS A 27 -1.76 -0.76 -12.74
C HIS A 27 -2.47 -2.11 -12.64
N VAL A 28 -2.36 -2.80 -11.51
CA VAL A 28 -3.02 -4.08 -11.28
C VAL A 28 -4.33 -3.85 -10.55
N MET A 29 -4.30 -3.27 -9.34
CA MET A 29 -5.49 -3.13 -8.50
C MET A 29 -6.50 -2.16 -9.10
N HIS A 30 -6.05 -1.04 -9.67
CA HIS A 30 -6.87 -0.13 -10.49
C HIS A 30 -6.92 -0.52 -11.98
N GLY A 31 -6.42 -1.69 -12.35
CA GLY A 31 -6.48 -2.28 -13.68
C GLY A 31 -7.38 -3.52 -13.72
N PHE A 32 -6.81 -4.61 -14.21
CA PHE A 32 -7.53 -5.90 -14.33
C PHE A 32 -7.90 -6.54 -12.99
N GLY A 33 -7.20 -6.20 -11.91
CA GLY A 33 -7.48 -6.65 -10.54
C GLY A 33 -8.57 -5.86 -9.81
N TRP A 34 -9.22 -4.90 -10.47
CA TRP A 34 -10.26 -4.04 -9.86
C TRP A 34 -11.36 -4.82 -9.15
N GLY A 35 -11.68 -6.03 -9.62
CA GLY A 35 -12.71 -6.87 -9.00
C GLY A 35 -12.47 -7.20 -7.52
N TRP A 36 -11.20 -7.27 -7.09
CA TRP A 36 -10.85 -7.40 -5.67
C TRP A 36 -10.73 -6.04 -5.00
N HIS A 37 -10.09 -5.07 -5.67
CA HIS A 37 -9.79 -3.76 -5.08
C HIS A 37 -11.03 -2.89 -4.88
N ARG A 38 -12.05 -3.08 -5.71
CA ARG A 38 -13.33 -2.37 -5.60
C ARG A 38 -13.94 -2.46 -4.20
N SER A 39 -13.84 -3.62 -3.53
CA SER A 39 -14.36 -3.80 -2.18
C SER A 39 -13.71 -2.84 -1.17
N HIS A 40 -12.52 -2.34 -1.46
CA HIS A 40 -11.79 -1.39 -0.63
C HIS A 40 -12.26 0.06 -0.84
N HIS A 41 -12.83 0.38 -2.01
CA HIS A 41 -13.43 1.69 -2.32
C HIS A 41 -14.92 1.79 -1.92
N GLU A 42 -15.53 0.68 -1.53
CA GLU A 42 -16.93 0.61 -1.08
C GLU A 42 -17.02 0.62 0.46
N PRO A 43 -18.18 0.96 1.04
CA PRO A 43 -18.39 0.83 2.46
C PRO A 43 -18.10 -0.59 2.94
N ARG A 44 -17.24 -0.73 3.93
CA ARG A 44 -16.82 -2.03 4.44
C ARG A 44 -17.95 -2.78 5.13
N VAL A 45 -18.12 -4.05 4.78
CA VAL A 45 -19.04 -5.00 5.42
C VAL A 45 -18.21 -6.14 6.02
N GLY A 46 -18.22 -6.25 7.37
CA GLY A 46 -17.46 -7.30 8.06
C GLY A 46 -15.98 -6.99 8.30
N TRP A 47 -15.21 -8.03 8.62
CA TRP A 47 -13.79 -7.92 8.98
C TRP A 47 -12.86 -8.10 7.78
N PHE A 48 -13.29 -8.85 6.76
CA PHE A 48 -12.52 -9.22 5.58
C PHE A 48 -13.08 -8.54 4.33
N GLU A 49 -12.20 -7.98 3.52
CA GLU A 49 -12.47 -7.44 2.19
C GLU A 49 -11.80 -8.32 1.13
N LYS A 50 -12.38 -8.38 -0.07
CA LYS A 50 -11.70 -9.07 -1.19
C LYS A 50 -10.32 -8.47 -1.48
N ASN A 51 -10.15 -7.18 -1.21
CA ASN A 51 -8.87 -6.50 -1.29
C ASN A 51 -7.79 -7.12 -0.40
N ASP A 52 -8.15 -7.72 0.73
CA ASP A 52 -7.18 -8.35 1.64
C ASP A 52 -6.46 -9.55 0.99
N LEU A 53 -7.01 -10.11 -0.10
CA LEU A 53 -6.35 -11.16 -0.89
C LEU A 53 -5.01 -10.69 -1.47
N TYR A 54 -4.85 -9.41 -1.80
CA TYR A 54 -3.56 -8.87 -2.23
C TYR A 54 -2.51 -8.99 -1.13
N ALA A 55 -2.88 -8.69 0.12
CA ALA A 55 -1.98 -8.86 1.27
C ALA A 55 -1.66 -10.34 1.52
N VAL A 56 -2.62 -11.26 1.33
CA VAL A 56 -2.40 -12.71 1.43
C VAL A 56 -1.40 -13.19 0.37
N VAL A 57 -1.57 -12.79 -0.89
CA VAL A 57 -0.63 -13.14 -1.98
C VAL A 57 0.77 -12.60 -1.70
N PHE A 58 0.86 -11.35 -1.25
CA PHE A 58 2.12 -10.72 -0.88
C PHE A 58 2.81 -11.45 0.28
N ALA A 59 2.06 -11.79 1.34
CA ALA A 59 2.58 -12.53 2.48
C ALA A 59 3.04 -13.94 2.09
N ALA A 60 2.28 -14.64 1.25
CA ALA A 60 2.65 -15.96 0.75
C ALA A 60 3.98 -15.91 -0.03
N PHE A 61 4.18 -14.88 -0.87
CA PHE A 61 5.43 -14.70 -1.59
C PHE A 61 6.60 -14.42 -0.64
N ALA A 62 6.43 -13.55 0.35
CA ALA A 62 7.46 -13.28 1.36
C ALA A 62 7.82 -14.54 2.17
N CYS A 63 6.81 -15.32 2.60
CA CYS A 63 7.02 -16.60 3.27
C CYS A 63 7.77 -17.61 2.39
N THR A 64 7.43 -17.68 1.09
CA THR A 64 8.13 -18.55 0.16
C THR A 64 9.62 -18.22 0.07
N LEU A 65 9.98 -16.93 -0.01
CA LEU A 65 11.38 -16.50 -0.02
C LEU A 65 12.12 -16.88 1.26
N ILE A 66 11.47 -16.75 2.42
CA ILE A 66 12.05 -17.11 3.72
C ILE A 66 12.29 -18.61 3.81
N VAL A 67 11.31 -19.43 3.39
CA VAL A 67 11.38 -20.89 3.51
C VAL A 67 12.30 -21.50 2.46
N ALA A 68 12.27 -21.00 1.23
CA ALA A 68 13.09 -21.52 0.13
C ALA A 68 14.59 -21.34 0.35
N ASP A 69 15.01 -20.35 1.14
CA ASP A 69 16.41 -20.12 1.47
C ASP A 69 16.97 -21.12 2.50
N GLY A 70 16.10 -21.89 3.17
CA GLY A 70 16.47 -22.86 4.18
C GLY A 70 17.15 -22.24 5.39
N GLU A 71 18.11 -22.97 5.99
CA GLU A 71 18.82 -22.50 7.19
C GLU A 71 19.95 -21.50 6.90
N GLY A 72 20.25 -21.26 5.61
CA GLY A 72 21.42 -20.48 5.18
C GLY A 72 21.34 -18.98 5.43
N ARG A 73 20.14 -18.44 5.63
CA ARG A 73 19.88 -16.98 5.77
C ARG A 73 20.61 -16.16 4.73
N GLY A 74 20.48 -16.57 3.45
CA GLY A 74 21.04 -15.90 2.30
C GLY A 74 20.22 -14.69 1.86
N LEU A 75 20.37 -14.30 0.60
CA LEU A 75 19.74 -13.10 0.05
C LEU A 75 18.21 -13.21 0.03
N ALA A 76 17.66 -14.37 -0.38
CA ALA A 76 16.22 -14.57 -0.45
C ALA A 76 15.55 -14.46 0.92
N TYR A 77 16.16 -15.02 1.96
CA TYR A 77 15.69 -14.90 3.34
C TYR A 77 15.56 -13.43 3.76
N TRP A 78 16.59 -12.60 3.55
CA TRP A 78 16.58 -11.20 3.97
C TRP A 78 15.66 -10.32 3.12
N ILE A 79 15.46 -10.66 1.84
CA ILE A 79 14.42 -10.05 1.03
C ILE A 79 13.03 -10.39 1.61
N GLY A 80 12.76 -11.65 1.94
CA GLY A 80 11.50 -12.06 2.56
C GLY A 80 11.24 -11.37 3.90
N ILE A 81 12.28 -11.19 4.74
CA ILE A 81 12.21 -10.40 5.98
C ILE A 81 11.89 -8.94 5.69
N GLY A 82 12.54 -8.32 4.71
CA GLY A 82 12.26 -6.93 4.29
C GLY A 82 10.84 -6.73 3.80
N MET A 83 10.32 -7.67 3.00
CA MET A 83 8.93 -7.68 2.57
C MET A 83 7.97 -7.81 3.75
N THR A 84 8.24 -8.72 4.68
CA THR A 84 7.44 -8.91 5.89
C THR A 84 7.42 -7.64 6.74
N ALA A 85 8.58 -7.00 6.93
CA ALA A 85 8.68 -5.73 7.65
C ALA A 85 7.85 -4.63 6.97
N TYR A 86 7.92 -4.53 5.63
CA TYR A 86 7.05 -3.63 4.87
C TYR A 86 5.57 -3.93 5.10
N GLY A 87 5.16 -5.19 5.04
CA GLY A 87 3.78 -5.61 5.28
C GLY A 87 3.27 -5.23 6.67
N VAL A 88 4.10 -5.35 7.70
CA VAL A 88 3.77 -4.90 9.06
C VAL A 88 3.57 -3.39 9.11
N VAL A 89 4.47 -2.61 8.52
CA VAL A 89 4.34 -1.14 8.48
C VAL A 89 3.12 -0.72 7.66
N TYR A 90 2.89 -1.38 6.51
CA TYR A 90 1.68 -1.19 5.69
C TYR A 90 0.42 -1.40 6.52
N PHE A 91 0.31 -2.53 7.24
CA PHE A 91 -0.83 -2.85 8.08
C PHE A 91 -1.10 -1.74 9.11
N PHE A 92 -0.07 -1.26 9.82
CA PHE A 92 -0.25 -0.19 10.81
C PHE A 92 -0.65 1.14 10.17
N VAL A 93 0.00 1.55 9.07
CA VAL A 93 -0.25 2.86 8.45
C VAL A 93 -1.56 2.85 7.65
N HIS A 94 -1.78 1.81 6.86
CA HIS A 94 -2.93 1.73 5.95
C HIS A 94 -4.20 1.25 6.67
N ASP A 95 -4.17 0.06 7.27
CA ASP A 95 -5.38 -0.54 7.84
C ASP A 95 -5.76 0.07 9.18
N TRP A 96 -4.78 0.27 10.06
CA TRP A 96 -5.08 0.81 11.38
C TRP A 96 -5.27 2.32 11.37
N VAL A 97 -4.25 3.08 10.92
CA VAL A 97 -4.27 4.54 11.04
C VAL A 97 -5.16 5.18 9.96
N THR A 98 -5.10 4.71 8.72
CA THR A 98 -5.81 5.35 7.61
C THR A 98 -7.25 4.87 7.50
N HIS A 99 -7.48 3.56 7.44
CA HIS A 99 -8.81 2.96 7.36
C HIS A 99 -9.49 2.76 8.70
N GLN A 100 -8.76 2.92 9.81
CA GLN A 100 -9.30 2.81 11.16
C GLN A 100 -10.09 1.50 11.38
N ARG A 101 -9.57 0.38 10.85
CA ARG A 101 -10.19 -0.95 10.94
C ARG A 101 -10.21 -1.52 12.36
N TRP A 102 -9.45 -0.92 13.30
CA TRP A 102 -9.30 -1.37 14.69
C TRP A 102 -9.96 -0.44 15.70
N PRO A 103 -10.28 -0.91 16.91
CA PRO A 103 -11.07 -0.16 17.89
C PRO A 103 -10.47 1.18 18.31
N TRP A 104 -9.14 1.28 18.37
CA TRP A 104 -8.45 2.51 18.79
C TRP A 104 -8.28 3.48 17.63
N ARG A 105 -9.33 4.20 17.34
CA ARG A 105 -9.44 5.12 16.22
C ARG A 105 -8.80 6.47 16.55
N ARG A 106 -7.56 6.70 16.11
CA ARG A 106 -6.89 8.00 16.22
C ARG A 106 -6.45 8.50 14.86
N THR A 107 -6.99 9.65 14.43
CA THR A 107 -6.54 10.30 13.20
C THR A 107 -5.37 11.21 13.51
N PRO A 108 -4.21 11.05 12.85
CA PRO A 108 -3.06 11.95 13.02
C PRO A 108 -3.41 13.38 12.66
N ARG A 109 -3.07 14.33 13.57
CA ARG A 109 -3.40 15.75 13.39
C ARG A 109 -2.25 16.56 12.77
N ARG A 110 -1.02 16.04 12.76
CA ARG A 110 0.21 16.73 12.32
C ARG A 110 1.17 15.77 11.63
N GLY A 111 2.14 16.31 10.91
CA GLY A 111 3.29 15.61 10.38
C GLY A 111 3.00 14.67 9.21
N TYR A 112 3.92 13.74 9.01
CA TYR A 112 3.95 12.84 7.87
C TYR A 112 2.73 11.91 7.80
N LEU A 113 2.35 11.29 8.92
CA LEU A 113 1.18 10.40 8.97
C LEU A 113 -0.13 11.13 8.60
N LYS A 114 -0.30 12.40 9.01
CA LYS A 114 -1.45 13.19 8.55
C LYS A 114 -1.46 13.32 7.03
N ARG A 115 -0.29 13.55 6.41
CA ARG A 115 -0.18 13.66 4.95
C ARG A 115 -0.56 12.35 4.26
N LEU A 116 -0.09 11.21 4.76
CA LEU A 116 -0.45 9.90 4.22
C LEU A 116 -1.96 9.65 4.29
N VAL A 117 -2.57 9.88 5.46
CA VAL A 117 -4.03 9.75 5.64
C VAL A 117 -4.81 10.66 4.69
N GLN A 118 -4.37 11.92 4.53
CA GLN A 118 -5.04 12.85 3.62
C GLN A 118 -4.89 12.44 2.16
N ALA A 119 -3.71 11.98 1.74
CA ALA A 119 -3.47 11.52 0.39
C ALA A 119 -4.32 10.29 0.05
N HIS A 120 -4.39 9.34 0.97
CA HIS A 120 -5.20 8.14 0.80
C HIS A 120 -6.71 8.44 0.79
N ARG A 121 -7.19 9.37 1.61
CA ARG A 121 -8.58 9.85 1.54
C ARG A 121 -8.89 10.53 0.21
N LEU A 122 -7.93 11.25 -0.40
CA LEU A 122 -8.10 11.81 -1.73
C LEU A 122 -8.09 10.73 -2.82
N HIS A 123 -7.35 9.64 -2.62
CA HIS A 123 -7.42 8.45 -3.45
C HIS A 123 -8.85 7.87 -3.44
N HIS A 124 -9.40 7.62 -2.26
CA HIS A 124 -10.77 7.13 -2.09
C HIS A 124 -11.88 8.14 -2.43
N ALA A 125 -11.56 9.41 -2.66
CA ALA A 125 -12.55 10.39 -3.13
C ALA A 125 -13.02 10.15 -4.57
N VAL A 126 -12.40 9.18 -5.26
CA VAL A 126 -12.81 8.65 -6.56
C VAL A 126 -13.31 7.22 -6.34
N PRO A 127 -14.63 6.99 -6.44
CA PRO A 127 -15.21 5.67 -6.14
C PRO A 127 -14.97 4.64 -7.26
N GLY A 128 -14.62 5.10 -8.46
CA GLY A 128 -14.39 4.25 -9.63
C GLY A 128 -12.94 3.78 -9.78
N ARG A 129 -12.74 2.89 -10.74
CA ARG A 129 -11.42 2.36 -11.10
C ARG A 129 -10.46 3.45 -11.58
N ASP A 130 -10.98 4.38 -12.37
CA ASP A 130 -10.17 5.35 -13.10
C ASP A 130 -10.23 6.73 -12.43
N GLY A 131 -9.15 7.50 -12.56
CA GLY A 131 -9.12 8.88 -12.07
C GLY A 131 -8.59 9.06 -10.64
N ALA A 132 -8.30 7.99 -9.90
CA ALA A 132 -7.69 8.09 -8.58
C ALA A 132 -6.30 8.74 -8.61
N VAL A 133 -5.88 9.31 -7.48
CA VAL A 133 -4.57 9.93 -7.28
C VAL A 133 -3.89 9.31 -6.07
N SER A 134 -2.55 9.39 -5.99
CA SER A 134 -1.78 8.89 -4.82
C SER A 134 -1.94 7.39 -4.57
N PHE A 135 -1.13 6.59 -5.23
CA PHE A 135 -1.18 5.13 -5.15
C PHE A 135 -0.19 4.53 -4.15
N GLY A 136 0.73 5.33 -3.59
CA GLY A 136 1.68 4.88 -2.57
C GLY A 136 1.04 4.75 -1.19
N PHE A 137 1.64 3.87 -0.37
CA PHE A 137 1.16 3.58 0.99
C PHE A 137 2.03 4.25 2.05
N LEU A 138 3.34 4.28 1.84
CA LEU A 138 4.30 4.95 2.71
C LEU A 138 4.82 6.25 2.12
N TYR A 139 4.58 6.51 0.84
CA TYR A 139 4.91 7.77 0.20
C TYR A 139 3.66 8.44 -0.35
N ALA A 140 3.53 9.73 -0.09
CA ALA A 140 2.46 10.54 -0.67
C ALA A 140 3.00 11.88 -1.18
N PRO A 141 2.62 12.29 -2.41
CA PRO A 141 2.86 13.64 -2.90
C PRO A 141 2.22 14.70 -1.99
N PRO A 142 2.65 15.96 -2.10
CA PRO A 142 2.02 17.05 -1.36
C PRO A 142 0.51 17.14 -1.64
N VAL A 143 -0.29 17.23 -0.58
CA VAL A 143 -1.76 17.20 -0.64
C VAL A 143 -2.34 18.28 -1.58
N ARG A 144 -1.67 19.46 -1.67
CA ARG A 144 -2.05 20.54 -2.60
C ARG A 144 -2.01 20.08 -4.06
N LEU A 145 -1.00 19.30 -4.44
CA LEU A 145 -0.86 18.77 -5.81
C LEU A 145 -1.93 17.73 -6.10
N LEU A 146 -2.22 16.84 -5.16
CA LEU A 146 -3.27 15.84 -5.31
C LEU A 146 -4.65 16.48 -5.48
N LYS A 147 -4.96 17.52 -4.71
CA LYS A 147 -6.20 18.29 -4.85
C LYS A 147 -6.29 18.98 -6.21
N ALA A 148 -5.21 19.57 -6.69
CA ALA A 148 -5.16 20.20 -8.01
C ALA A 148 -5.39 19.17 -9.13
N GLN A 149 -4.76 17.98 -9.04
CA GLN A 149 -4.97 16.89 -10.00
C GLN A 149 -6.42 16.41 -10.02
N LEU A 150 -7.05 16.19 -8.87
CA LEU A 150 -8.46 15.81 -8.78
C LEU A 150 -9.38 16.91 -9.35
N GLY A 151 -9.10 18.17 -9.05
CA GLY A 151 -9.86 19.30 -9.57
C GLY A 151 -9.76 19.44 -11.11
N ALA A 152 -8.58 19.19 -11.68
CA ALA A 152 -8.38 19.18 -13.12
C ALA A 152 -9.14 18.04 -13.80
N ARG A 153 -9.07 16.82 -13.24
CA ARG A 153 -9.79 15.64 -13.77
C ARG A 153 -11.31 15.79 -13.75
N ARG A 154 -11.87 16.42 -12.69
CA ARG A 154 -13.31 16.68 -12.58
C ARG A 154 -13.80 17.71 -13.60
N ARG A 155 -12.92 18.56 -14.14
CA ARG A 155 -13.24 19.57 -15.15
C ARG A 155 -12.98 19.11 -16.57
N ALA A 156 -12.25 18.03 -16.76
CA ALA A 156 -12.04 17.43 -18.06
C ALA A 156 -13.37 16.83 -18.58
N PRO A 157 -13.73 17.02 -19.85
CA PRO A 157 -14.89 16.35 -20.43
C PRO A 157 -14.71 14.83 -20.33
N PRO A 158 -15.80 14.05 -20.28
CA PRO A 158 -15.72 12.60 -20.35
C PRO A 158 -14.91 12.21 -21.59
N SER A 159 -13.94 11.33 -21.45
CA SER A 159 -13.30 10.68 -22.60
C SER A 159 -14.29 9.70 -23.19
N ASP A 160 -14.67 9.94 -24.44
CA ASP A 160 -15.48 9.03 -25.25
C ASP A 160 -14.87 7.63 -25.34
#